data_f49fb88f38e63df261a8cde872f23428
#
_entry.id   f49fb88f38e63df261a8cde872f23428
#
_cell.length_a   1.000
_cell.length_b   1.000
_cell.length_c   1.000
_cell.angle_alpha   90.00
_cell.angle_beta   90.00
_cell.angle_gamma   90.00
#
_symmetry.space_group_name_H-M   'P 1'
#
loop_
_entity.id
_entity.type
_entity.pdbx_description
1 polymer ?
#
loop_
_entity_poly.entity_id
_entity_poly.type
_entity_poly.pdbx_seq_one_letter_code
_entity_poly.pdbx_strand_id
1 'polypeptide(L)'
;MCQEKNAAAILKTMRDKHPEISKEKQKLLSRIKRMGGQITAVERAVTDGDECADILMLLAAIRGGVNSLMAEILEDHIRLHITHPERGPGSREELTEDLIGLVRAYLK
;
A
#
# COMPACT_ATOMS: atom_id res chain seq x y z
N MET A 1 -13.13 -4.30 -19.93
CA MET A 1 -11.89 -4.57 -19.94
C MET A 1 -11.39 -5.65 -19.02
N CYS A 2 -10.57 -6.51 -19.57
CA CYS A 2 -10.18 -7.76 -18.92
C CYS A 2 -9.43 -7.59 -17.59
N GLN A 3 -8.70 -6.49 -17.41
CA GLN A 3 -7.89 -6.28 -16.22
C GLN A 3 -8.73 -6.05 -14.96
N GLU A 4 -9.86 -5.37 -15.07
CA GLU A 4 -10.74 -5.12 -13.92
C GLU A 4 -11.41 -6.40 -13.44
N LYS A 5 -11.84 -7.25 -14.36
CA LYS A 5 -12.44 -8.54 -14.02
C LYS A 5 -11.44 -9.47 -13.37
N ASN A 6 -10.19 -9.48 -13.85
CA ASN A 6 -9.13 -10.30 -13.27
C ASN A 6 -8.75 -9.84 -11.87
N ALA A 7 -8.64 -8.53 -11.64
CA ALA A 7 -8.35 -7.98 -10.33
C ALA A 7 -9.43 -8.33 -9.31
N ALA A 8 -10.70 -8.19 -9.69
CA ALA A 8 -11.82 -8.53 -8.83
C ALA A 8 -11.87 -10.03 -8.52
N ALA A 9 -11.61 -10.87 -9.51
CA ALA A 9 -11.59 -12.32 -9.34
C ALA A 9 -10.43 -12.74 -8.43
N ILE A 10 -9.24 -12.15 -8.61
CA ILE A 10 -8.08 -12.42 -7.78
C ILE A 10 -8.35 -12.04 -6.32
N LEU A 11 -8.90 -10.85 -6.10
CA LEU A 11 -9.26 -10.37 -4.77
C LEU A 11 -10.27 -11.28 -4.09
N LYS A 12 -11.29 -11.70 -4.83
CA LYS A 12 -12.31 -12.61 -4.31
C LYS A 12 -11.71 -13.96 -3.94
N THR A 13 -10.86 -14.51 -4.80
CA THR A 13 -10.19 -15.78 -4.56
C THR A 13 -9.30 -15.71 -3.32
N MET A 14 -8.55 -14.63 -3.17
CA MET A 14 -7.69 -14.42 -2.01
C MET A 14 -8.50 -14.25 -0.73
N ARG A 15 -9.65 -13.58 -0.80
CA ARG A 15 -10.55 -13.38 0.33
C ARG A 15 -11.13 -14.70 0.79
N ASP A 16 -11.53 -15.55 -0.14
CA ASP A 16 -12.17 -16.84 0.17
C ASP A 16 -11.18 -17.85 0.75
N LYS A 17 -9.92 -17.83 0.29
CA LYS A 17 -8.91 -18.80 0.72
C LYS A 17 -8.30 -18.51 2.08
N HIS A 18 -8.24 -17.24 2.50
CA HIS A 18 -7.56 -16.84 3.73
C HIS A 18 -8.36 -15.76 4.48
N PRO A 19 -9.39 -16.18 5.25
CA PRO A 19 -10.26 -15.22 5.95
C PRO A 19 -9.52 -14.30 6.92
N GLU A 20 -8.44 -14.76 7.55
CA GLU A 20 -7.66 -13.92 8.47
C GLU A 20 -6.86 -12.87 7.70
N ILE A 21 -6.21 -13.28 6.61
CA ILE A 21 -5.51 -12.37 5.70
C ILE A 21 -6.51 -11.40 5.08
N SER A 22 -7.76 -11.86 4.87
CA SER A 22 -8.84 -11.03 4.36
C SER A 22 -9.13 -9.84 5.27
N LYS A 23 -9.13 -10.02 6.60
CA LYS A 23 -9.36 -8.92 7.54
C LYS A 23 -8.26 -7.88 7.49
N GLU A 24 -7.01 -8.31 7.47
CA GLU A 24 -5.87 -7.41 7.37
C GLU A 24 -5.87 -6.67 6.04
N LYS A 25 -6.17 -7.38 4.96
CA LYS A 25 -6.31 -6.76 3.64
C LYS A 25 -7.44 -5.77 3.60
N GLN A 26 -8.56 -6.05 4.25
CA GLN A 26 -9.67 -5.12 4.33
C GLN A 26 -9.27 -3.84 5.05
N LYS A 27 -8.49 -3.94 6.12
CA LYS A 27 -7.97 -2.76 6.83
C LYS A 27 -7.06 -1.94 5.92
N LEU A 28 -6.16 -2.60 5.20
CA LEU A 28 -5.28 -1.93 4.24
C LEU A 28 -6.09 -1.24 3.15
N LEU A 29 -7.06 -1.94 2.60
CA LEU A 29 -7.91 -1.38 1.54
C LEU A 29 -8.73 -0.20 2.04
N SER A 30 -9.21 -0.25 3.28
CA SER A 30 -9.92 0.87 3.89
C SER A 30 -9.02 2.10 4.03
N ARG A 31 -7.77 1.89 4.41
CA ARG A 31 -6.78 2.98 4.50
C ARG A 31 -6.45 3.56 3.14
N ILE A 32 -6.27 2.69 2.15
CA ILE A 32 -6.03 3.12 0.76
C ILE A 32 -7.20 3.94 0.24
N LYS A 33 -8.41 3.49 0.50
CA LYS A 33 -9.62 4.17 0.09
C LYS A 33 -9.73 5.55 0.75
N ARG A 34 -9.36 5.65 2.03
CA ARG A 34 -9.31 6.92 2.74
C ARG A 34 -8.30 7.86 2.11
N MET A 35 -7.12 7.36 1.74
CA MET A 35 -6.12 8.16 1.04
C MET A 35 -6.60 8.61 -0.33
N GLY A 36 -7.35 7.76 -1.02
CA GLY A 36 -8.00 8.13 -2.29
C GLY A 36 -8.94 9.31 -2.11
N GLY A 37 -9.71 9.31 -1.01
CA GLY A 37 -10.57 10.44 -0.66
C GLY A 37 -9.78 11.70 -0.36
N GLN A 38 -8.64 11.57 0.31
CA GLN A 38 -7.76 12.70 0.58
C GLN A 38 -7.18 13.29 -0.71
N ILE A 39 -6.82 12.43 -1.67
CA ILE A 39 -6.33 12.88 -2.99
C ILE A 39 -7.43 13.63 -3.73
N THR A 40 -8.66 13.14 -3.67
CA THR A 40 -9.81 13.83 -4.25
C THR A 40 -10.00 15.21 -3.61
N ALA A 41 -9.78 15.29 -2.29
CA ALA A 41 -9.87 16.57 -1.57
C ALA A 41 -8.77 17.55 -2.06
N VAL A 42 -7.59 17.08 -2.36
CA VAL A 42 -6.51 17.89 -2.93
C VAL A 42 -6.92 18.43 -4.31
N GLU A 43 -7.46 17.56 -5.14
CA GLU A 43 -7.96 17.94 -6.47
C GLU A 43 -9.00 19.05 -6.37
N ARG A 44 -9.95 18.89 -5.45
CA ARG A 44 -11.00 19.88 -5.21
C ARG A 44 -10.41 21.19 -4.71
N ALA A 45 -9.48 21.13 -3.76
CA ALA A 45 -8.82 22.30 -3.21
C ALA A 45 -8.08 23.11 -4.28
N VAL A 46 -7.38 22.40 -5.18
CA VAL A 46 -6.70 23.06 -6.30
C VAL A 46 -7.72 23.67 -7.26
N THR A 47 -8.79 22.96 -7.57
CA THR A 47 -9.85 23.44 -8.46
C THR A 47 -10.53 24.68 -7.89
N ASP A 48 -10.79 24.68 -6.59
CA ASP A 48 -11.47 25.77 -5.91
C ASP A 48 -10.56 26.97 -5.61
N GLY A 49 -9.26 26.81 -5.83
CA GLY A 49 -8.31 27.88 -5.58
C GLY A 49 -8.02 28.11 -4.12
N ASP A 50 -8.07 27.07 -3.31
CA ASP A 50 -7.76 27.16 -1.89
C ASP A 50 -6.31 27.64 -1.69
N GLU A 51 -6.03 28.13 -0.49
CA GLU A 51 -4.69 28.61 -0.19
C GLU A 51 -3.65 27.51 -0.24
N CYS A 52 -2.47 27.90 -0.73
CA CYS A 52 -1.34 26.99 -0.88
C CYS A 52 -1.00 26.25 0.41
N ALA A 53 -1.07 26.95 1.56
CA ALA A 53 -0.80 26.36 2.85
C ALA A 53 -1.76 25.19 3.17
N ASP A 54 -3.03 25.36 2.86
CA ASP A 54 -4.04 24.32 3.11
C ASP A 54 -3.81 23.10 2.22
N ILE A 55 -3.48 23.34 0.97
CA ILE A 55 -3.17 22.25 0.01
C ILE A 55 -1.93 21.50 0.47
N LEU A 56 -0.89 22.21 0.91
CA LEU A 56 0.33 21.59 1.43
C LEU A 56 0.06 20.75 2.69
N MET A 57 -0.82 21.19 3.56
CA MET A 57 -1.21 20.44 4.74
C MET A 57 -1.90 19.13 4.37
N LEU A 58 -2.79 19.16 3.39
CA LEU A 58 -3.44 17.95 2.86
C LEU A 58 -2.41 16.99 2.30
N LEU A 59 -1.48 17.49 1.51
CA LEU A 59 -0.43 16.68 0.91
C LEU A 59 0.49 16.08 1.98
N ALA A 60 0.82 16.84 3.01
CA ALA A 60 1.65 16.33 4.12
C ALA A 60 0.95 15.19 4.85
N ALA A 61 -0.37 15.29 5.06
CA ALA A 61 -1.14 14.22 5.68
C ALA A 61 -1.15 12.97 4.79
N ILE A 62 -1.31 13.13 3.50
CA ILE A 62 -1.26 12.01 2.53
C ILE A 62 0.12 11.36 2.54
N ARG A 63 1.18 12.15 2.54
CA ARG A 63 2.55 11.65 2.60
C ARG A 63 2.77 10.78 3.83
N GLY A 64 2.31 11.26 5.00
CA GLY A 64 2.39 10.49 6.24
C GLY A 64 1.65 9.17 6.15
N GLY A 65 0.44 9.19 5.59
CA GLY A 65 -0.36 7.99 5.39
C GLY A 65 0.30 7.00 4.43
N VAL A 66 0.88 7.50 3.35
CA VAL A 66 1.60 6.65 2.38
C VAL A 66 2.83 6.03 3.02
N ASN A 67 3.61 6.81 3.76
CA ASN A 67 4.79 6.27 4.44
C ASN A 67 4.42 5.17 5.44
N SER A 68 3.36 5.37 6.20
CA SER A 68 2.85 4.38 7.15
C SER A 68 2.42 3.10 6.42
N LEU A 69 1.72 3.26 5.31
CA LEU A 69 1.25 2.13 4.50
C LEU A 69 2.43 1.35 3.91
N MET A 70 3.45 2.05 3.42
CA MET A 70 4.65 1.43 2.88
C MET A 70 5.37 0.61 3.95
N ALA A 71 5.50 1.14 5.16
CA ALA A 71 6.14 0.45 6.27
C ALA A 71 5.38 -0.82 6.63
N GLU A 72 4.06 -0.75 6.66
CA GLU A 72 3.22 -1.90 7.01
C GLU A 72 3.28 -2.99 5.94
N ILE A 73 3.20 -2.61 4.68
CA ILE A 73 3.31 -3.56 3.56
C ILE A 73 4.69 -4.22 3.55
N LEU A 74 5.73 -3.45 3.78
CA LEU A 74 7.09 -3.96 3.83
C LEU A 74 7.26 -4.95 5.00
N GLU A 75 6.72 -4.62 6.17
CA GLU A 75 6.74 -5.49 7.33
C GLU A 75 6.04 -6.81 7.06
N ASP A 76 4.87 -6.76 6.45
CA ASP A 76 4.10 -7.96 6.08
C ASP A 76 4.87 -8.82 5.09
N HIS A 77 5.53 -8.19 4.13
CA HIS A 77 6.35 -8.88 3.14
C HIS A 77 7.53 -9.61 3.80
N ILE A 78 8.20 -8.95 4.74
CA ILE A 78 9.29 -9.57 5.49
C ILE A 78 8.80 -10.78 6.28
N ARG A 79 7.69 -10.62 7.01
CA ARG A 79 7.11 -11.71 7.79
C ARG A 79 6.73 -12.90 6.93
N LEU A 80 6.11 -12.63 5.78
CA LEU A 80 5.71 -13.68 4.87
C LEU A 80 6.91 -14.49 4.40
N HIS A 81 7.99 -13.84 4.00
CA HIS A 81 9.17 -14.52 3.49
C HIS A 81 9.95 -15.26 4.58
N ILE A 82 9.95 -14.76 5.80
CA ILE A 82 10.64 -15.42 6.91
C ILE A 82 9.82 -16.61 7.41
N THR A 83 8.50 -16.44 7.53
CA THR A 83 7.60 -17.49 8.04
C THR A 83 7.34 -18.57 7.00
N HIS A 84 7.26 -18.19 5.74
CA HIS A 84 6.96 -19.10 4.63
C HIS A 84 7.97 -18.89 3.49
N PRO A 85 9.23 -19.28 3.69
CA PRO A 85 10.27 -19.07 2.67
C PRO A 85 9.97 -19.79 1.36
N GLU A 86 9.19 -20.86 1.39
CA GLU A 86 8.79 -21.61 0.20
C GLU A 86 7.80 -20.86 -0.69
N ARG A 87 7.16 -19.82 -0.18
CA ARG A 87 6.17 -19.06 -0.94
C ARG A 87 6.75 -17.83 -1.62
N GLY A 88 7.93 -17.42 -1.19
CA GLY A 88 8.60 -16.28 -1.78
C GLY A 88 9.46 -16.66 -2.96
N PRO A 89 9.60 -15.79 -3.97
CA PRO A 89 10.57 -16.02 -5.03
C PRO A 89 11.98 -15.79 -4.49
N GLY A 90 12.85 -16.72 -4.80
CA GLY A 90 14.27 -16.56 -4.54
C GLY A 90 14.72 -16.92 -3.14
N SER A 91 15.97 -16.67 -2.90
CA SER A 91 16.66 -16.98 -1.65
C SER A 91 16.54 -15.84 -0.64
N ARG A 92 16.96 -16.11 0.60
CA ARG A 92 17.08 -15.06 1.62
C ARG A 92 18.03 -13.94 1.18
N GLU A 93 19.05 -14.28 0.41
CA GLU A 93 20.00 -13.31 -0.11
C GLU A 93 19.34 -12.35 -1.09
N GLU A 94 18.53 -12.88 -2.01
CA GLU A 94 17.76 -12.06 -2.94
C GLU A 94 16.78 -11.15 -2.21
N LEU A 95 16.06 -11.69 -1.22
CA LEU A 95 15.14 -10.90 -0.40
C LEU A 95 15.87 -9.79 0.32
N THR A 96 17.03 -10.08 0.91
CA THR A 96 17.85 -9.10 1.61
C THR A 96 18.25 -7.96 0.68
N GLU A 97 18.75 -8.29 -0.52
CA GLU A 97 19.14 -7.29 -1.51
C GLU A 97 17.96 -6.44 -1.97
N ASP A 98 16.82 -7.07 -2.21
CA ASP A 98 15.61 -6.37 -2.61
C ASP A 98 15.15 -5.38 -1.53
N LEU A 99 15.17 -5.81 -0.27
CA LEU A 99 14.76 -4.97 0.86
C LEU A 99 15.72 -3.79 1.05
N ILE A 100 17.02 -4.04 0.94
CA ILE A 100 18.02 -2.96 1.03
C ILE A 100 17.81 -1.96 -0.09
N GLY A 101 17.56 -2.45 -1.31
CA GLY A 101 17.27 -1.60 -2.46
C GLY A 101 16.05 -0.72 -2.23
N LEU A 102 14.98 -1.30 -1.69
CA LEU A 102 13.74 -0.57 -1.38
C LEU A 102 13.96 0.48 -0.31
N VAL A 103 14.69 0.13 0.76
CA VAL A 103 14.99 1.07 1.84
C VAL A 103 15.79 2.27 1.28
N ARG A 104 16.81 2.01 0.48
CA ARG A 104 17.63 3.08 -0.11
C ARG A 104 16.84 3.96 -1.06
N ALA A 105 15.93 3.36 -1.83
CA ALA A 105 15.15 4.10 -2.82
C ALA A 105 14.06 4.95 -2.20
N TYR A 106 13.35 4.44 -1.20
CA TYR A 106 12.10 5.03 -0.74
C TYR A 106 12.10 5.58 0.68
N LEU A 107 13.05 5.19 1.51
CA LEU A 107 13.09 5.62 2.91
C LEU A 107 14.30 6.53 3.21
N LYS A 108 14.53 7.46 2.34
CA LYS A 108 15.58 8.46 2.53
C LYS A 108 15.21 9.46 3.61
#